data_0de3cd6183385bc6b3bd466e85bbb27d
#
_entry.id   0de3cd6183385bc6b3bd466e85bbb27d
#
_cell.length_a   1.000
_cell.length_b   1.000
_cell.length_c   1.000
_cell.angle_alpha   90.00
_cell.angle_beta   90.00
_cell.angle_gamma   90.00
#
_symmetry.space_group_name_H-M   'P 1'
#
loop_
_entity.id
_entity.type
_entity.pdbx_description
1 polymer ?
#
loop_
_entity_poly.entity_id
_entity_poly.type
_entity_poly.pdbx_seq_one_letter_code
_entity_poly.pdbx_strand_id
1 'polypeptide(L)'
;MSFRVLGTGSYAPPNVVTNDDLSQFLDTSDEWIQQRVGIKERHFSVNETAADMAAKAAQAAIENSGVDPEEIDLIILATITGETQVPSTACMVQKLLGLKCMALEINAACSAFDFALETVAGYFTRGKVRKALVIGTERMSRILDFTDRGTAVIFGDGAGALVLEAGENYIDSVFYVEGNDEVIGCGLPVGNSPYYERGQEKKPLAYMDGQATFKFAVTAIVKDCNTLMERNGLTYDDIAYIVPHQANKRIIDFASKKLKVPDGKFTINIDKCGNTSSASIPMMLDDLNRAGKLKEGDLLLLPAFGGGLASACCLLRW
;
A
#
# COMPACT_ATOMS: atom_id res chain seq x y z
N MET A 1 -9.95 7.39 -21.72
CA MET A 1 -10.45 8.04 -20.47
C MET A 1 -9.98 7.20 -19.32
N SER A 2 -9.26 7.78 -18.39
CA SER A 2 -8.78 7.18 -17.18
C SER A 2 -9.15 8.09 -15.99
N PHE A 3 -8.18 8.49 -15.15
CA PHE A 3 -8.44 9.41 -14.05
C PHE A 3 -7.30 10.42 -13.87
N ARG A 4 -7.57 11.48 -13.11
CA ARG A 4 -6.59 12.37 -12.49
C ARG A 4 -6.77 12.42 -10.98
N VAL A 5 -5.70 12.73 -10.24
CA VAL A 5 -5.72 12.90 -8.79
C VAL A 5 -6.17 14.31 -8.46
N LEU A 6 -7.16 14.45 -7.56
CA LEU A 6 -7.65 15.74 -7.06
C LEU A 6 -7.12 16.07 -5.68
N GLY A 7 -6.90 15.05 -4.85
CA GLY A 7 -6.43 15.25 -3.49
C GLY A 7 -5.91 13.97 -2.87
N THR A 8 -5.10 14.15 -1.83
CA THR A 8 -4.45 13.08 -1.07
C THR A 8 -4.74 13.23 0.41
N GLY A 9 -4.68 12.14 1.15
CA GLY A 9 -4.76 12.14 2.59
C GLY A 9 -4.10 10.91 3.18
N SER A 10 -3.54 11.04 4.35
CA SER A 10 -2.94 9.93 5.09
C SER A 10 -3.26 10.00 6.57
N TYR A 11 -3.15 8.86 7.22
CA TYR A 11 -3.29 8.74 8.65
C TYR A 11 -2.35 7.67 9.19
N ALA A 12 -1.55 8.02 10.19
CA ALA A 12 -0.81 7.10 11.03
C ALA A 12 -1.35 7.18 12.46
N PRO A 13 -1.57 6.05 13.16
CA PRO A 13 -1.98 6.06 14.56
C PRO A 13 -1.01 6.86 15.43
N PRO A 14 -1.47 7.54 16.49
CA PRO A 14 -0.61 8.40 17.31
C PRO A 14 0.42 7.63 18.15
N ASN A 15 0.22 6.32 18.34
CA ASN A 15 1.14 5.49 19.14
C ASN A 15 2.37 5.11 18.32
N VAL A 16 3.45 5.87 18.51
CA VAL A 16 4.77 5.59 17.91
C VAL A 16 5.45 4.50 18.72
N VAL A 17 5.98 3.51 18.01
CA VAL A 17 6.75 2.37 18.56
C VAL A 17 8.14 2.40 17.98
N THR A 18 9.13 2.63 18.81
CA THR A 18 10.55 2.67 18.43
C THR A 18 11.15 1.26 18.37
N ASN A 19 12.34 1.15 17.81
CA ASN A 19 13.10 -0.10 17.83
C ASN A 19 13.48 -0.50 19.26
N ASP A 20 13.76 0.47 20.13
CA ASP A 20 14.07 0.22 21.53
C ASP A 20 12.86 -0.33 22.30
N ASP A 21 11.63 0.09 21.98
CA ASP A 21 10.42 -0.49 22.55
C ASP A 21 10.28 -1.97 22.16
N LEU A 22 10.56 -2.32 20.91
CA LEU A 22 10.52 -3.71 20.45
C LEU A 22 11.62 -4.56 21.11
N SER A 23 12.78 -3.99 21.37
CA SER A 23 13.91 -4.71 21.99
C SER A 23 13.64 -5.12 23.45
N GLN A 24 12.60 -4.58 24.09
CA GLN A 24 12.21 -4.98 25.43
C GLN A 24 11.66 -6.41 25.50
N PHE A 25 11.16 -6.96 24.40
CA PHE A 25 10.54 -8.30 24.36
C PHE A 25 10.97 -9.14 23.14
N LEU A 26 11.69 -8.57 22.16
CA LEU A 26 12.27 -9.28 21.04
C LEU A 26 13.81 -9.30 21.14
N ASP A 27 14.44 -10.39 20.73
CA ASP A 27 15.90 -10.47 20.61
C ASP A 27 16.38 -9.67 19.39
N THR A 28 16.43 -8.33 19.51
CA THR A 28 16.79 -7.38 18.47
C THR A 28 17.44 -6.12 19.06
N SER A 29 17.86 -5.20 18.21
CA SER A 29 18.36 -3.88 18.59
C SER A 29 18.03 -2.85 17.52
N ASP A 30 18.05 -1.55 17.89
CA ASP A 30 17.85 -0.46 16.94
C ASP A 30 18.86 -0.54 15.79
N GLU A 31 20.14 -0.76 16.09
CA GLU A 31 21.19 -0.90 15.08
C GLU A 31 20.88 -2.05 14.10
N TRP A 32 20.49 -3.23 14.62
CA TRP A 32 20.17 -4.39 13.79
C TRP A 32 19.00 -4.12 12.86
N ILE A 33 17.92 -3.52 13.37
CA ILE A 33 16.72 -3.19 12.57
C ILE A 33 17.05 -2.17 11.50
N GLN A 34 17.76 -1.08 11.84
CA GLN A 34 18.15 -0.06 10.87
C GLN A 34 19.03 -0.62 9.76
N GLN A 35 20.01 -1.44 10.09
CA GLN A 35 20.91 -2.09 9.09
C GLN A 35 20.17 -3.07 8.18
N ARG A 36 19.16 -3.79 8.70
CA ARG A 36 18.46 -4.84 7.95
C ARG A 36 17.30 -4.33 7.12
N VAL A 37 16.55 -3.37 7.63
CA VAL A 37 15.31 -2.90 7.00
C VAL A 37 15.22 -1.39 6.83
N GLY A 38 16.03 -0.60 7.54
CA GLY A 38 16.05 0.85 7.47
C GLY A 38 14.96 1.55 8.28
N ILE A 39 14.28 0.83 9.19
CA ILE A 39 13.18 1.36 10.01
C ILE A 39 13.74 1.85 11.34
N LYS A 40 13.30 3.03 11.79
CA LYS A 40 13.61 3.61 13.11
C LYS A 40 12.41 3.50 14.04
N GLU A 41 11.22 3.77 13.51
CA GLU A 41 9.97 3.73 14.22
C GLU A 41 8.84 3.28 13.30
N ARG A 42 7.73 2.91 13.90
CA ARG A 42 6.46 2.60 13.24
C ARG A 42 5.32 3.04 14.13
N HIS A 43 4.14 3.01 13.58
CA HIS A 43 2.93 3.32 14.32
C HIS A 43 2.12 2.04 14.51
N PHE A 44 1.60 1.81 15.71
CA PHE A 44 0.67 0.72 16.00
C PHE A 44 -0.63 1.27 16.55
N SER A 45 -1.72 0.87 15.94
CA SER A 45 -3.06 1.20 16.43
C SER A 45 -3.36 0.45 17.74
N VAL A 46 -3.82 1.17 18.75
CA VAL A 46 -4.25 0.59 20.02
C VAL A 46 -5.76 0.31 20.02
N ASN A 47 -6.56 1.30 19.64
CA ASN A 47 -8.02 1.24 19.73
C ASN A 47 -8.73 1.46 18.39
N GLU A 48 -8.00 1.85 17.35
CA GLU A 48 -8.58 2.16 16.04
C GLU A 48 -8.58 0.92 15.15
N THR A 49 -9.65 0.72 14.42
CA THR A 49 -9.77 -0.31 13.40
C THR A 49 -9.10 0.13 12.10
N ALA A 50 -8.88 -0.80 11.16
CA ALA A 50 -8.43 -0.44 9.81
C ALA A 50 -9.45 0.50 9.13
N ALA A 51 -10.74 0.31 9.39
CA ALA A 51 -11.81 1.18 8.89
C ALA A 51 -11.74 2.60 9.49
N ASP A 52 -11.42 2.75 10.78
CA ASP A 52 -11.28 4.07 11.41
C ASP A 52 -10.08 4.84 10.81
N MET A 53 -8.95 4.18 10.65
CA MET A 53 -7.77 4.78 10.02
C MET A 53 -8.04 5.16 8.56
N ALA A 54 -8.68 4.27 7.81
CA ALA A 54 -9.09 4.53 6.42
C ALA A 54 -10.03 5.73 6.31
N ALA A 55 -11.04 5.83 7.18
CA ALA A 55 -11.98 6.94 7.19
C ALA A 55 -11.27 8.28 7.46
N LYS A 56 -10.29 8.32 8.37
CA LYS A 56 -9.50 9.53 8.66
C LYS A 56 -8.62 9.95 7.47
N ALA A 57 -7.92 8.99 6.83
CA ALA A 57 -7.15 9.26 5.63
C ALA A 57 -8.04 9.75 4.48
N ALA A 58 -9.20 9.11 4.31
CA ALA A 58 -10.20 9.48 3.30
C ALA A 58 -10.77 10.87 3.54
N GLN A 59 -11.12 11.20 4.78
CA GLN A 59 -11.60 12.54 5.14
C GLN A 59 -10.55 13.61 4.80
N ALA A 60 -9.27 13.35 5.14
CA ALA A 60 -8.17 14.26 4.81
C ALA A 60 -7.98 14.42 3.29
N ALA A 61 -8.18 13.35 2.50
CA ALA A 61 -8.10 13.39 1.04
C ALA A 61 -9.26 14.21 0.44
N ILE A 62 -10.48 14.04 0.96
CA ILE A 62 -11.67 14.80 0.54
C ILE A 62 -11.47 16.29 0.83
N GLU A 63 -11.03 16.64 2.03
CA GLU A 63 -10.73 18.02 2.41
C GLU A 63 -9.64 18.64 1.52
N ASN A 64 -8.57 17.89 1.24
CA ASN A 64 -7.49 18.35 0.37
C ASN A 64 -7.94 18.56 -1.08
N SER A 65 -8.86 17.72 -1.58
CA SER A 65 -9.38 17.81 -2.95
C SER A 65 -10.38 18.95 -3.15
N GLY A 66 -11.04 19.42 -2.08
CA GLY A 66 -12.15 20.38 -2.15
C GLY A 66 -13.42 19.82 -2.79
N VAL A 67 -13.51 18.49 -3.00
CA VAL A 67 -14.66 17.81 -3.59
C VAL A 67 -15.79 17.71 -2.54
N ASP A 68 -17.04 17.94 -2.98
CA ASP A 68 -18.19 17.63 -2.15
C ASP A 68 -18.28 16.09 -1.94
N PRO A 69 -18.30 15.61 -0.69
CA PRO A 69 -18.40 14.18 -0.41
C PRO A 69 -19.55 13.48 -1.12
N GLU A 70 -20.69 14.18 -1.36
CA GLU A 70 -21.85 13.63 -2.06
C GLU A 70 -21.57 13.35 -3.56
N GLU A 71 -20.52 13.91 -4.13
CA GLU A 71 -20.11 13.65 -5.52
C GLU A 71 -19.29 12.37 -5.70
N ILE A 72 -18.91 11.70 -4.61
CA ILE A 72 -18.14 10.45 -4.67
C ILE A 72 -19.08 9.30 -5.05
N ASP A 73 -18.84 8.72 -6.20
CA ASP A 73 -19.65 7.65 -6.78
C ASP A 73 -19.16 6.24 -6.35
N LEU A 74 -17.88 6.13 -5.95
CA LEU A 74 -17.22 4.84 -5.71
C LEU A 74 -16.14 4.94 -4.66
N ILE A 75 -16.09 3.95 -3.76
CA ILE A 75 -14.96 3.65 -2.88
C ILE A 75 -14.35 2.33 -3.32
N ILE A 76 -13.03 2.31 -3.59
CA ILE A 76 -12.24 1.09 -3.70
C ILE A 76 -11.20 1.10 -2.58
N LEU A 77 -11.22 0.06 -1.76
CA LEU A 77 -10.35 -0.05 -0.61
C LEU A 77 -9.46 -1.29 -0.72
N ALA A 78 -8.16 -1.11 -0.57
CA ALA A 78 -7.15 -2.15 -0.54
C ALA A 78 -6.77 -2.48 0.91
N THR A 79 -6.95 -3.73 1.34
CA THR A 79 -6.54 -4.21 2.66
C THR A 79 -6.47 -5.73 2.73
N ILE A 80 -5.64 -6.23 3.65
CA ILE A 80 -5.61 -7.64 4.11
C ILE A 80 -5.93 -7.76 5.62
N THR A 81 -6.11 -6.65 6.30
CA THR A 81 -6.24 -6.59 7.76
C THR A 81 -7.57 -6.03 8.23
N GLY A 82 -8.61 -6.12 7.39
CA GLY A 82 -9.97 -5.78 7.76
C GLY A 82 -10.45 -6.57 9.00
N GLU A 83 -11.26 -5.93 9.85
CA GLU A 83 -11.74 -6.55 11.09
C GLU A 83 -12.75 -7.66 10.86
N THR A 84 -13.49 -7.61 9.77
CA THR A 84 -14.52 -8.57 9.41
C THR A 84 -14.42 -8.98 7.95
N GLN A 85 -14.85 -10.21 7.64
CA GLN A 85 -15.00 -10.62 6.24
C GLN A 85 -16.28 -10.04 5.62
N VAL A 86 -17.33 -9.89 6.43
CA VAL A 86 -18.64 -9.34 6.04
C VAL A 86 -19.20 -8.55 7.23
N PRO A 87 -19.58 -7.28 7.04
CA PRO A 87 -19.39 -6.47 5.82
C PRO A 87 -17.91 -6.19 5.54
N SER A 88 -17.57 -5.80 4.28
CA SER A 88 -16.21 -5.41 3.93
C SER A 88 -15.78 -4.13 4.64
N THR A 89 -14.48 -3.93 4.80
CA THR A 89 -13.90 -2.70 5.36
C THR A 89 -14.34 -1.46 4.57
N ALA A 90 -14.45 -1.59 3.25
CA ALA A 90 -14.96 -0.51 2.39
C ALA A 90 -16.39 -0.06 2.76
N CYS A 91 -17.29 -1.02 3.09
CA CYS A 91 -18.64 -0.70 3.56
C CYS A 91 -18.62 0.00 4.93
N MET A 92 -17.69 -0.38 5.81
CA MET A 92 -17.54 0.28 7.11
C MET A 92 -17.03 1.72 6.94
N VAL A 93 -16.06 1.94 6.07
CA VAL A 93 -15.56 3.29 5.73
C VAL A 93 -16.66 4.15 5.11
N GLN A 94 -17.44 3.60 4.16
CA GLN A 94 -18.57 4.29 3.57
C GLN A 94 -19.55 4.78 4.65
N LYS A 95 -19.86 3.92 5.63
CA LYS A 95 -20.73 4.26 6.77
C LYS A 95 -20.12 5.36 7.64
N LEU A 96 -18.81 5.26 7.97
CA LEU A 96 -18.12 6.24 8.82
C LEU A 96 -18.06 7.62 8.17
N LEU A 97 -17.93 7.68 6.84
CA LEU A 97 -17.93 8.92 6.06
C LEU A 97 -19.36 9.44 5.76
N GLY A 98 -20.40 8.67 6.04
CA GLY A 98 -21.79 9.03 5.73
C GLY A 98 -22.13 9.01 4.23
N LEU A 99 -21.29 8.36 3.40
CA LEU A 99 -21.45 8.34 1.94
C LEU A 99 -22.52 7.33 1.49
N LYS A 100 -23.10 7.56 0.31
CA LYS A 100 -24.09 6.68 -0.34
C LYS A 100 -23.64 6.28 -1.74
N CYS A 101 -22.42 5.76 -1.85
CA CYS A 101 -21.82 5.35 -3.11
C CYS A 101 -21.60 3.83 -3.16
N MET A 102 -21.15 3.31 -4.29
CA MET A 102 -20.65 1.93 -4.36
C MET A 102 -19.41 1.80 -3.49
N ALA A 103 -19.25 0.67 -2.81
CA ALA A 103 -18.06 0.38 -2.02
C ALA A 103 -17.64 -1.08 -2.20
N LEU A 104 -16.38 -1.31 -2.50
CA LEU A 104 -15.81 -2.64 -2.64
C LEU A 104 -14.38 -2.71 -2.11
N GLU A 105 -13.94 -3.91 -1.77
CA GLU A 105 -12.62 -4.19 -1.21
C GLU A 105 -11.80 -5.06 -2.16
N ILE A 106 -10.50 -4.80 -2.25
CA ILE A 106 -9.54 -5.56 -3.06
C ILE A 106 -8.44 -6.11 -2.17
N ASN A 107 -8.13 -7.38 -2.36
CA ASN A 107 -6.98 -8.05 -1.78
C ASN A 107 -6.01 -8.48 -2.88
N ALA A 108 -4.85 -7.86 -2.94
CA ALA A 108 -3.66 -8.24 -3.69
C ALA A 108 -2.41 -7.96 -2.83
N ALA A 109 -2.54 -8.21 -1.53
CA ALA A 109 -1.53 -7.95 -0.51
C ALA A 109 -0.94 -6.53 -0.63
N CYS A 110 0.39 -6.38 -0.50
CA CYS A 110 1.04 -5.06 -0.53
C CYS A 110 0.93 -4.33 -1.88
N SER A 111 0.61 -5.01 -2.98
CA SER A 111 0.39 -4.41 -4.30
C SER A 111 -1.06 -3.98 -4.53
N ALA A 112 -1.96 -4.24 -3.58
CA ALA A 112 -3.41 -4.05 -3.78
C ALA A 112 -3.81 -2.60 -4.11
N PHE A 113 -3.01 -1.60 -3.71
CA PHE A 113 -3.31 -0.21 -4.04
C PHE A 113 -3.20 0.05 -5.55
N ASP A 114 -2.18 -0.49 -6.23
CA ASP A 114 -2.03 -0.37 -7.69
C ASP A 114 -3.13 -1.14 -8.43
N PHE A 115 -3.52 -2.33 -7.94
CA PHE A 115 -4.69 -3.05 -8.46
C PHE A 115 -5.99 -2.25 -8.28
N ALA A 116 -6.11 -1.50 -7.18
CA ALA A 116 -7.25 -0.61 -6.97
C ALA A 116 -7.26 0.58 -7.95
N LEU A 117 -6.08 1.15 -8.26
CA LEU A 117 -5.95 2.20 -9.29
C LEU A 117 -6.36 1.69 -10.68
N GLU A 118 -5.93 0.50 -11.08
CA GLU A 118 -6.34 -0.13 -12.34
C GLU A 118 -7.85 -0.42 -12.37
N THR A 119 -8.37 -0.94 -11.27
CA THR A 119 -9.79 -1.25 -11.16
C THR A 119 -10.65 0.00 -11.32
N VAL A 120 -10.28 1.10 -10.64
CA VAL A 120 -11.02 2.37 -10.76
C VAL A 120 -10.89 2.97 -12.16
N ALA A 121 -9.74 2.83 -12.84
CA ALA A 121 -9.59 3.26 -14.22
C ALA A 121 -10.59 2.54 -15.15
N GLY A 122 -10.84 1.24 -14.92
CA GLY A 122 -11.88 0.49 -15.62
C GLY A 122 -13.29 1.05 -15.39
N TYR A 123 -13.62 1.50 -14.17
CA TYR A 123 -14.90 2.15 -13.88
C TYR A 123 -15.05 3.51 -14.59
N PHE A 124 -14.01 4.34 -14.60
CA PHE A 124 -14.02 5.62 -15.31
C PHE A 124 -14.18 5.42 -16.82
N THR A 125 -13.51 4.43 -17.40
CA THR A 125 -13.64 4.11 -18.84
C THR A 125 -15.08 3.82 -19.25
N ARG A 126 -15.89 3.22 -18.35
CA ARG A 126 -17.31 2.94 -18.59
C ARG A 126 -18.21 4.18 -18.44
N GLY A 127 -17.70 5.30 -17.97
CA GLY A 127 -18.43 6.57 -17.82
C GLY A 127 -19.54 6.56 -16.77
N LYS A 128 -19.54 5.58 -15.85
CA LYS A 128 -20.57 5.46 -14.77
C LYS A 128 -20.10 6.03 -13.44
N VAL A 129 -18.80 6.24 -13.29
CA VAL A 129 -18.16 6.85 -12.14
C VAL A 129 -17.50 8.12 -12.61
N ARG A 130 -17.70 9.22 -11.91
CA ARG A 130 -17.10 10.53 -12.19
C ARG A 130 -16.07 10.90 -11.17
N LYS A 131 -16.30 10.52 -9.90
CA LYS A 131 -15.36 10.70 -8.79
C LYS A 131 -15.28 9.44 -7.96
N ALA A 132 -14.08 9.09 -7.56
CA ALA A 132 -13.82 7.90 -6.76
C ALA A 132 -12.85 8.19 -5.63
N LEU A 133 -12.97 7.45 -4.56
CA LEU A 133 -12.06 7.41 -3.44
C LEU A 133 -11.32 6.07 -3.46
N VAL A 134 -9.99 6.09 -3.59
CA VAL A 134 -9.15 4.90 -3.54
C VAL A 134 -8.32 4.96 -2.28
N ILE A 135 -8.40 3.90 -1.46
CA ILE A 135 -7.82 3.86 -0.12
C ILE A 135 -6.96 2.60 0.03
N GLY A 136 -5.77 2.75 0.58
CA GLY A 136 -4.98 1.66 1.14
C GLY A 136 -4.98 1.79 2.67
N THR A 137 -5.32 0.72 3.40
CA THR A 137 -5.34 0.73 4.86
C THR A 137 -4.91 -0.59 5.44
N GLU A 138 -4.07 -0.54 6.46
CA GLU A 138 -3.62 -1.76 7.12
C GLU A 138 -3.43 -1.58 8.62
N ARG A 139 -3.89 -2.56 9.38
CA ARG A 139 -3.56 -2.78 10.77
C ARG A 139 -2.69 -4.02 10.89
N MET A 140 -1.44 -3.89 10.42
CA MET A 140 -0.50 -5.01 10.36
C MET A 140 -0.19 -5.59 11.75
N SER A 141 -0.16 -4.72 12.77
CA SER A 141 0.07 -5.13 14.16
C SER A 141 -0.90 -6.22 14.64
N ARG A 142 -2.09 -6.32 14.03
CA ARG A 142 -3.12 -7.31 14.38
C ARG A 142 -2.77 -8.74 13.96
N ILE A 143 -1.95 -8.90 12.93
CA ILE A 143 -1.64 -10.20 12.32
C ILE A 143 -0.19 -10.63 12.54
N LEU A 144 0.59 -9.87 13.31
CA LEU A 144 1.99 -10.20 13.62
C LEU A 144 2.10 -11.15 14.80
N ASP A 145 3.11 -12.01 14.72
CA ASP A 145 3.62 -12.73 15.89
C ASP A 145 4.74 -11.92 16.53
N PHE A 146 4.45 -11.30 17.67
CA PHE A 146 5.43 -10.50 18.42
C PHE A 146 6.49 -11.35 19.15
N THR A 147 6.59 -12.63 18.88
CA THR A 147 7.72 -13.50 19.25
C THR A 147 8.64 -13.79 18.05
N ASP A 148 8.20 -13.48 16.81
CA ASP A 148 8.99 -13.61 15.60
C ASP A 148 9.60 -12.27 15.19
N ARG A 149 10.91 -12.09 15.47
CA ARG A 149 11.62 -10.88 15.01
C ARG A 149 11.76 -10.76 13.48
N GLY A 150 11.51 -11.84 12.74
CA GLY A 150 11.59 -11.84 11.29
C GLY A 150 10.49 -11.03 10.63
N THR A 151 9.34 -10.89 11.29
CA THR A 151 8.17 -10.15 10.80
C THR A 151 7.80 -8.97 11.69
N ALA A 152 7.84 -9.12 13.02
CA ALA A 152 7.38 -8.11 13.97
C ALA A 152 8.10 -6.75 13.87
N VAL A 153 9.38 -6.74 13.47
CA VAL A 153 10.18 -5.51 13.37
C VAL A 153 9.94 -4.71 12.08
N ILE A 154 9.22 -5.30 11.11
CA ILE A 154 9.10 -4.75 9.75
C ILE A 154 7.87 -3.87 9.61
N PHE A 155 6.72 -4.35 10.08
CA PHE A 155 5.42 -3.77 9.74
C PHE A 155 5.01 -2.61 10.65
N GLY A 156 4.13 -1.76 10.10
CA GLY A 156 3.45 -0.67 10.80
C GLY A 156 1.99 -0.57 10.36
N ASP A 157 1.19 0.17 11.10
CA ASP A 157 -0.21 0.45 10.82
C ASP A 157 -0.36 1.83 10.18
N GLY A 158 -1.32 1.97 9.28
CA GLY A 158 -1.60 3.24 8.64
C GLY A 158 -2.62 3.15 7.51
N ALA A 159 -3.00 4.30 7.00
CA ALA A 159 -3.90 4.45 5.86
C ALA A 159 -3.48 5.61 4.97
N GLY A 160 -3.69 5.47 3.67
CA GLY A 160 -3.56 6.55 2.71
C GLY A 160 -4.70 6.51 1.69
N ALA A 161 -5.09 7.67 1.18
CA ALA A 161 -6.23 7.80 0.28
C ALA A 161 -5.99 8.82 -0.81
N LEU A 162 -6.57 8.59 -1.97
CA LEU A 162 -6.65 9.51 -3.10
C LEU A 162 -8.11 9.75 -3.48
N VAL A 163 -8.45 11.01 -3.73
CA VAL A 163 -9.67 11.38 -4.45
C VAL A 163 -9.32 11.54 -5.92
N LEU A 164 -10.03 10.81 -6.76
CA LEU A 164 -9.83 10.75 -8.20
C LEU A 164 -11.07 11.23 -8.94
N GLU A 165 -10.88 11.87 -10.10
CA GLU A 165 -11.96 12.12 -11.04
C GLU A 165 -11.59 11.66 -12.45
N ALA A 166 -12.58 11.52 -13.32
CA ALA A 166 -12.38 11.15 -14.72
C ALA A 166 -11.38 12.10 -15.41
N GLY A 167 -10.38 11.55 -16.09
CA GLY A 167 -9.28 12.29 -16.72
C GLY A 167 -8.44 11.42 -17.65
N GLU A 168 -7.22 11.86 -17.92
CA GLU A 168 -6.29 11.19 -18.84
C GLU A 168 -4.90 11.00 -18.21
N ASN A 169 -4.78 11.16 -16.88
CA ASN A 169 -3.49 11.24 -16.21
C ASN A 169 -2.93 9.86 -15.78
N TYR A 170 -3.76 8.83 -15.71
CA TYR A 170 -3.30 7.45 -15.55
C TYR A 170 -2.94 6.91 -16.94
N ILE A 171 -1.65 6.71 -17.19
CA ILE A 171 -1.09 6.53 -18.52
C ILE A 171 -1.00 5.06 -18.91
N ASP A 172 -0.34 4.25 -18.05
CA ASP A 172 -0.06 2.83 -18.34
C ASP A 172 0.18 2.07 -17.04
N SER A 173 0.09 0.75 -17.10
CA SER A 173 0.32 -0.13 -15.96
C SER A 173 0.83 -1.49 -16.39
N VAL A 174 1.49 -2.19 -15.48
CA VAL A 174 1.91 -3.57 -15.63
C VAL A 174 1.62 -4.34 -14.37
N PHE A 175 1.10 -5.56 -14.52
CA PHE A 175 0.75 -6.46 -13.42
C PHE A 175 1.31 -7.85 -13.69
N TYR A 176 1.71 -8.50 -12.60
CA TYR A 176 2.12 -9.91 -12.60
C TYR A 176 1.59 -10.59 -11.35
N VAL A 177 1.06 -11.80 -11.50
CA VAL A 177 0.59 -12.65 -10.39
C VAL A 177 1.02 -14.08 -10.63
N GLU A 178 1.60 -14.69 -9.60
CA GLU A 178 1.93 -16.11 -9.55
C GLU A 178 1.41 -16.70 -8.23
N GLY A 179 0.55 -17.73 -8.31
CA GLY A 179 0.03 -18.41 -7.13
C GLY A 179 1.16 -19.09 -6.35
N ASN A 180 1.55 -18.49 -5.22
CA ASN A 180 2.59 -19.00 -4.33
C ASN A 180 2.24 -18.63 -2.89
N ASP A 181 1.92 -19.61 -2.10
CA ASP A 181 1.53 -19.48 -0.70
C ASP A 181 2.63 -19.91 0.30
N GLU A 182 3.85 -20.11 -0.19
CA GLU A 182 4.99 -20.53 0.64
C GLU A 182 5.88 -19.37 1.07
N VAL A 183 5.98 -18.32 0.22
CA VAL A 183 6.94 -17.22 0.41
C VAL A 183 6.42 -16.15 1.37
N ILE A 184 5.19 -15.68 1.16
CA ILE A 184 4.55 -14.68 2.02
C ILE A 184 3.08 -15.08 2.18
N GLY A 185 2.58 -15.06 3.40
CA GLY A 185 1.18 -15.34 3.63
C GLY A 185 0.70 -14.98 5.03
N CYS A 186 -0.61 -15.03 5.17
CA CYS A 186 -1.33 -14.91 6.42
C CYS A 186 -2.65 -15.67 6.26
N GLY A 187 -2.91 -16.63 7.15
CA GLY A 187 -4.14 -17.42 7.13
C GLY A 187 -5.32 -16.68 7.77
N LEU A 188 -6.50 -17.27 7.61
CA LEU A 188 -7.71 -16.83 8.30
C LEU A 188 -8.04 -17.78 9.46
N PRO A 189 -8.69 -17.28 10.53
CA PRO A 189 -9.25 -18.15 11.54
C PRO A 189 -10.28 -19.12 10.93
N VAL A 190 -10.25 -20.37 11.35
CA VAL A 190 -11.11 -21.43 10.83
C VAL A 190 -12.25 -21.73 11.80
N GLY A 191 -13.45 -21.88 11.25
CA GLY A 191 -14.65 -22.24 12.00
C GLY A 191 -14.60 -23.67 12.54
N ASN A 192 -15.57 -24.01 13.38
CA ASN A 192 -15.70 -25.34 13.98
C ASN A 192 -16.71 -26.20 13.20
N SER A 193 -16.39 -26.57 11.96
CA SER A 193 -17.24 -27.43 11.13
C SER A 193 -16.92 -28.91 11.36
N PRO A 194 -17.93 -29.82 11.46
CA PRO A 194 -17.70 -31.27 11.49
C PRO A 194 -17.31 -31.87 10.13
N TYR A 195 -17.40 -31.06 9.05
CA TYR A 195 -17.07 -31.50 7.68
C TYR A 195 -15.68 -31.02 7.23
N TYR A 196 -14.85 -30.54 8.15
CA TYR A 196 -13.57 -29.96 7.88
C TYR A 196 -12.48 -30.65 8.70
N GLU A 197 -11.48 -31.21 8.03
CA GLU A 197 -10.31 -31.83 8.69
C GLU A 197 -9.35 -30.72 9.16
N ARG A 198 -9.23 -30.58 10.48
CA ARG A 198 -8.28 -29.65 11.07
C ARG A 198 -6.84 -30.13 10.84
N GLY A 199 -5.93 -29.19 10.64
CA GLY A 199 -4.51 -29.45 10.46
C GLY A 199 -4.01 -29.16 9.04
N GLN A 200 -4.90 -28.75 8.13
CA GLN A 200 -4.53 -28.25 6.80
C GLN A 200 -4.54 -26.71 6.74
N GLU A 201 -4.82 -26.07 7.88
CA GLU A 201 -4.91 -24.63 7.98
C GLU A 201 -3.52 -24.00 7.86
N LYS A 202 -3.44 -22.93 7.06
CA LYS A 202 -2.27 -22.05 7.07
C LYS A 202 -2.16 -21.34 8.41
N LYS A 203 -0.94 -20.98 8.80
CA LYS A 203 -0.71 -20.20 10.03
C LYS A 203 -1.56 -18.92 9.99
N PRO A 204 -2.35 -18.62 11.05
CA PRO A 204 -3.22 -17.45 11.07
C PRO A 204 -2.46 -16.13 11.12
N LEU A 205 -1.20 -16.16 11.56
CA LEU A 205 -0.33 -14.98 11.64
C LEU A 205 0.54 -14.86 10.40
N ALA A 206 1.01 -13.64 10.13
CA ALA A 206 1.84 -13.35 8.99
C ALA A 206 3.17 -14.12 9.05
N TYR A 207 3.58 -14.68 7.92
CA TYR A 207 4.87 -15.34 7.74
C TYR A 207 5.53 -14.88 6.44
N MET A 208 6.86 -14.91 6.39
CA MET A 208 7.61 -14.46 5.23
C MET A 208 8.98 -15.13 5.14
N ASP A 209 9.32 -15.68 3.96
CA ASP A 209 10.70 -15.96 3.58
C ASP A 209 11.37 -14.66 3.09
N GLY A 210 12.15 -14.05 3.95
CA GLY A 210 12.79 -12.76 3.65
C GLY A 210 13.76 -12.80 2.47
N GLN A 211 14.43 -13.93 2.19
CA GLN A 211 15.38 -14.05 1.09
C GLN A 211 14.66 -14.19 -0.26
N ALA A 212 13.66 -15.05 -0.33
CA ALA A 212 12.83 -15.22 -1.52
C ALA A 212 12.08 -13.93 -1.85
N THR A 213 11.49 -13.29 -0.84
CA THR A 213 10.81 -11.99 -0.95
C THR A 213 11.75 -10.92 -1.50
N PHE A 214 12.97 -10.79 -0.96
CA PHE A 214 13.94 -9.79 -1.43
C PHE A 214 14.28 -9.98 -2.91
N LYS A 215 14.56 -11.22 -3.31
CA LYS A 215 14.89 -11.57 -4.70
C LYS A 215 13.75 -11.24 -5.65
N PHE A 216 12.54 -11.64 -5.29
CA PHE A 216 11.34 -11.36 -6.07
C PHE A 216 11.12 -9.84 -6.20
N ALA A 217 11.11 -9.12 -5.08
CA ALA A 217 10.86 -7.69 -5.02
C ALA A 217 11.79 -6.87 -5.92
N VAL A 218 13.11 -7.07 -5.80
CA VAL A 218 14.08 -6.33 -6.63
C VAL A 218 13.91 -6.68 -8.11
N THR A 219 13.63 -7.94 -8.43
CA THR A 219 13.44 -8.36 -9.82
C THR A 219 12.16 -7.76 -10.41
N ALA A 220 11.07 -7.78 -9.65
CA ALA A 220 9.79 -7.22 -10.06
C ALA A 220 9.88 -5.71 -10.30
N ILE A 221 10.37 -4.93 -9.32
CA ILE A 221 10.53 -3.48 -9.46
C ILE A 221 11.33 -3.14 -10.72
N VAL A 222 12.48 -3.81 -10.92
CA VAL A 222 13.35 -3.51 -12.07
C VAL A 222 12.66 -3.87 -13.39
N LYS A 223 12.03 -5.04 -13.47
CA LYS A 223 11.34 -5.50 -14.66
C LYS A 223 10.16 -4.58 -15.01
N ASP A 224 9.31 -4.29 -14.02
CA ASP A 224 8.04 -3.59 -14.23
C ASP A 224 8.28 -2.12 -14.58
N CYS A 225 9.22 -1.45 -13.90
CA CYS A 225 9.63 -0.09 -14.26
C CYS A 225 10.21 -0.03 -15.68
N ASN A 226 11.15 -0.91 -16.05
CA ASN A 226 11.72 -0.92 -17.40
C ASN A 226 10.65 -1.20 -18.47
N THR A 227 9.72 -2.10 -18.20
CA THR A 227 8.61 -2.39 -19.12
C THR A 227 7.79 -1.14 -19.42
N LEU A 228 7.44 -0.34 -18.39
CA LEU A 228 6.69 0.90 -18.59
C LEU A 228 7.53 1.97 -19.32
N MET A 229 8.83 2.09 -19.00
CA MET A 229 9.71 3.02 -19.72
C MET A 229 9.80 2.69 -21.21
N GLU A 230 10.04 1.43 -21.55
CA GLU A 230 10.14 0.96 -22.93
C GLU A 230 8.82 1.14 -23.68
N ARG A 231 7.68 0.75 -23.11
CA ARG A 231 6.37 0.84 -23.74
C ARG A 231 5.94 2.27 -24.05
N ASN A 232 6.35 3.21 -23.21
CA ASN A 232 5.95 4.62 -23.32
C ASN A 232 7.04 5.50 -23.98
N GLY A 233 8.19 4.94 -24.36
CA GLY A 233 9.30 5.69 -24.98
C GLY A 233 9.92 6.72 -24.02
N LEU A 234 9.89 6.45 -22.70
CA LEU A 234 10.40 7.32 -21.66
C LEU A 234 11.75 6.88 -21.14
N THR A 235 12.47 7.80 -20.56
CA THR A 235 13.71 7.58 -19.80
C THR A 235 13.49 7.92 -18.33
N TYR A 236 14.38 7.46 -17.45
CA TYR A 236 14.28 7.83 -16.01
C TYR A 236 14.51 9.31 -15.75
N ASP A 237 15.06 10.07 -16.69
CA ASP A 237 15.19 11.53 -16.58
C ASP A 237 13.81 12.22 -16.66
N ASP A 238 12.87 11.63 -17.43
CA ASP A 238 11.49 12.12 -17.57
C ASP A 238 10.63 11.90 -16.32
N ILE A 239 11.03 10.96 -15.44
CA ILE A 239 10.30 10.62 -14.22
C ILE A 239 10.68 11.59 -13.10
N ALA A 240 9.70 12.25 -12.51
CA ALA A 240 9.92 13.13 -11.37
C ALA A 240 10.23 12.30 -10.11
N TYR A 241 9.38 11.33 -9.79
CA TYR A 241 9.56 10.46 -8.64
C TYR A 241 9.17 9.01 -8.95
N ILE A 242 9.90 8.08 -8.33
CA ILE A 242 9.52 6.67 -8.21
C ILE A 242 9.07 6.50 -6.76
N VAL A 243 7.80 6.17 -6.58
CA VAL A 243 7.13 6.00 -5.27
C VAL A 243 6.87 4.50 -5.03
N PRO A 244 7.89 3.75 -4.56
CA PRO A 244 7.75 2.31 -4.40
C PRO A 244 6.95 1.96 -3.15
N HIS A 245 6.38 0.76 -3.13
CA HIS A 245 5.97 0.11 -1.89
C HIS A 245 7.13 0.13 -0.87
N GLN A 246 6.84 0.59 0.34
CA GLN A 246 7.81 0.80 1.41
C GLN A 246 8.00 -0.49 2.24
N ALA A 247 8.55 -1.54 1.63
CA ALA A 247 8.72 -2.83 2.30
C ALA A 247 10.03 -2.96 3.09
N ASN A 248 11.12 -2.46 2.51
CA ASN A 248 12.48 -2.55 3.07
C ASN A 248 13.39 -1.57 2.32
N LYS A 249 14.09 -0.71 3.06
CA LYS A 249 15.03 0.26 2.46
C LYS A 249 16.06 -0.39 1.55
N ARG A 250 16.57 -1.57 1.91
CA ARG A 250 17.57 -2.30 1.10
C ARG A 250 17.01 -2.72 -0.27
N ILE A 251 15.72 -3.09 -0.35
CA ILE A 251 15.07 -3.41 -1.63
C ILE A 251 15.06 -2.18 -2.52
N ILE A 252 14.65 -1.03 -1.96
CA ILE A 252 14.61 0.26 -2.67
C ILE A 252 16.00 0.66 -3.16
N ASP A 253 17.01 0.60 -2.29
CA ASP A 253 18.41 0.93 -2.63
C ASP A 253 18.96 0.02 -3.74
N PHE A 254 18.67 -1.29 -3.70
CA PHE A 254 19.11 -2.24 -4.73
C PHE A 254 18.39 -2.03 -6.07
N ALA A 255 17.10 -1.77 -6.05
CA ALA A 255 16.33 -1.47 -7.26
C ALA A 255 16.83 -0.18 -7.91
N SER A 256 17.03 0.89 -7.13
CA SER A 256 17.57 2.18 -7.59
C SER A 256 18.92 2.00 -8.28
N LYS A 257 19.85 1.26 -7.65
CA LYS A 257 21.18 0.97 -8.23
C LYS A 257 21.09 0.17 -9.54
N LYS A 258 20.21 -0.84 -9.60
CA LYS A 258 20.03 -1.66 -10.83
C LYS A 258 19.45 -0.87 -11.98
N LEU A 259 18.49 0.01 -11.68
CA LEU A 259 17.86 0.88 -12.66
C LEU A 259 18.75 2.07 -13.07
N LYS A 260 19.83 2.32 -12.35
CA LYS A 260 20.73 3.47 -12.55
C LYS A 260 20.00 4.80 -12.53
N VAL A 261 18.99 4.89 -11.67
CA VAL A 261 18.18 6.10 -11.53
C VAL A 261 18.96 7.18 -10.76
N PRO A 262 18.88 8.45 -11.15
CA PRO A 262 19.51 9.55 -10.41
C PRO A 262 19.09 9.58 -8.94
N ASP A 263 19.99 10.02 -8.06
CA ASP A 263 19.74 10.13 -6.63
C ASP A 263 18.54 11.07 -6.37
N GLY A 264 17.73 10.70 -5.38
CA GLY A 264 16.57 11.49 -4.96
C GLY A 264 15.27 11.22 -5.71
N LYS A 265 15.28 10.42 -6.79
CA LYS A 265 14.04 10.04 -7.50
C LYS A 265 13.25 8.94 -6.78
N PHE A 266 13.90 7.97 -6.14
CA PHE A 266 13.24 7.03 -5.25
C PHE A 266 12.87 7.69 -3.93
N THR A 267 11.60 7.62 -3.56
CA THR A 267 11.07 8.19 -2.33
C THR A 267 11.09 7.18 -1.19
N ILE A 268 11.32 7.65 0.03
CA ILE A 268 11.44 6.81 1.23
C ILE A 268 10.79 7.51 2.42
N ASN A 269 9.89 6.80 3.11
CA ASN A 269 9.36 7.16 4.43
C ASN A 269 9.26 5.95 5.37
N ILE A 270 9.81 4.82 4.95
CA ILE A 270 9.79 3.58 5.73
C ILE A 270 10.47 3.73 7.09
N ASP A 271 11.44 4.64 7.21
CA ASP A 271 12.15 4.89 8.48
C ASP A 271 11.21 5.39 9.59
N LYS A 272 10.07 6.01 9.24
CA LYS A 272 9.08 6.56 10.17
C LYS A 272 7.81 5.71 10.30
N CYS A 273 7.39 5.09 9.20
CA CYS A 273 6.09 4.41 9.15
C CYS A 273 6.22 2.88 9.25
N GLY A 274 7.42 2.32 9.04
CA GLY A 274 7.56 0.90 8.79
C GLY A 274 6.90 0.49 7.46
N ASN A 275 6.70 -0.81 7.29
CA ASN A 275 5.97 -1.36 6.16
C ASN A 275 4.46 -1.38 6.47
N THR A 276 3.73 -0.44 5.90
CA THR A 276 2.25 -0.34 6.01
C THR A 276 1.52 -1.05 4.88
N SER A 277 2.16 -2.05 4.22
CA SER A 277 1.57 -2.86 3.16
C SER A 277 0.90 -2.01 2.06
N SER A 278 -0.39 -2.21 1.76
CA SER A 278 -1.14 -1.49 0.72
C SER A 278 -1.26 0.03 0.97
N ALA A 279 -1.11 0.48 2.20
CA ALA A 279 -1.18 1.91 2.55
C ALA A 279 0.10 2.68 2.21
N SER A 280 1.23 2.00 1.97
CA SER A 280 2.55 2.64 1.89
C SER A 280 2.69 3.64 0.73
N ILE A 281 2.20 3.29 -0.46
CA ILE A 281 2.25 4.16 -1.64
C ILE A 281 1.36 5.40 -1.44
N PRO A 282 0.06 5.28 -1.10
CA PRO A 282 -0.77 6.48 -0.94
C PRO A 282 -0.34 7.36 0.24
N MET A 283 0.23 6.81 1.33
CA MET A 283 0.82 7.61 2.40
C MET A 283 2.04 8.41 1.89
N MET A 284 2.92 7.77 1.09
CA MET A 284 4.08 8.46 0.51
C MET A 284 3.66 9.54 -0.50
N LEU A 285 2.61 9.30 -1.29
CA LEU A 285 2.05 10.32 -2.19
C LEU A 285 1.52 11.53 -1.41
N ASP A 286 0.83 11.31 -0.28
CA ASP A 286 0.37 12.40 0.59
C ASP A 286 1.53 13.17 1.21
N ASP A 287 2.59 12.48 1.68
CA ASP A 287 3.81 13.12 2.18
C ASP A 287 4.44 14.06 1.14
N LEU A 288 4.54 13.60 -0.11
CA LEU A 288 5.10 14.40 -1.21
C LEU A 288 4.21 15.60 -1.56
N ASN A 289 2.89 15.38 -1.62
CA ASN A 289 1.92 16.42 -1.94
C ASN A 289 1.90 17.51 -0.87
N ARG A 290 1.79 17.12 0.40
CA ARG A 290 1.82 18.08 1.53
C ARG A 290 3.14 18.85 1.64
N ALA A 291 4.24 18.22 1.24
CA ALA A 291 5.55 18.88 1.18
C ALA A 291 5.70 19.81 -0.03
N GLY A 292 4.70 19.93 -0.92
CA GLY A 292 4.74 20.74 -2.15
C GLY A 292 5.78 20.26 -3.16
N LYS A 293 6.15 18.98 -3.10
CA LYS A 293 7.15 18.39 -3.99
C LYS A 293 6.56 17.92 -5.32
N LEU A 294 5.28 17.58 -5.34
CA LEU A 294 4.58 17.19 -6.57
C LEU A 294 4.07 18.41 -7.30
N LYS A 295 4.29 18.46 -8.59
CA LYS A 295 3.87 19.54 -9.47
C LYS A 295 3.00 19.00 -10.60
N GLU A 296 2.07 19.82 -11.07
CA GLU A 296 1.27 19.49 -12.25
C GLU A 296 2.18 19.10 -13.43
N GLY A 297 1.91 17.94 -14.02
CA GLY A 297 2.66 17.40 -15.13
C GLY A 297 3.78 16.42 -14.75
N ASP A 298 4.17 16.31 -13.47
CA ASP A 298 5.18 15.35 -13.01
C ASP A 298 4.77 13.91 -13.35
N LEU A 299 5.70 13.15 -13.94
CA LEU A 299 5.51 11.73 -14.18
C LEU A 299 5.98 10.92 -12.97
N LEU A 300 5.12 10.03 -12.50
CA LEU A 300 5.36 9.17 -11.34
C LEU A 300 5.29 7.71 -11.72
N LEU A 301 6.22 6.90 -11.21
CA LEU A 301 6.15 5.44 -11.23
C LEU A 301 5.81 4.95 -9.82
N LEU A 302 4.84 4.05 -9.73
CA LEU A 302 4.39 3.45 -8.48
C LEU A 302 4.65 1.93 -8.49
N PRO A 303 5.88 1.45 -8.30
CA PRO A 303 6.14 0.02 -8.26
C PRO A 303 5.79 -0.60 -6.90
N ALA A 304 5.00 -1.67 -6.92
CA ALA A 304 4.61 -2.47 -5.77
C ALA A 304 4.88 -3.95 -5.97
N PHE A 305 4.96 -4.69 -4.89
CA PHE A 305 5.04 -6.15 -4.86
C PHE A 305 4.51 -6.66 -3.53
N GLY A 306 4.10 -7.91 -3.48
CA GLY A 306 3.55 -8.51 -2.27
C GLY A 306 3.33 -10.00 -2.37
N GLY A 307 2.62 -10.54 -1.35
CA GLY A 307 2.15 -11.91 -1.36
C GLY A 307 1.27 -12.18 -2.57
N GLY A 308 1.31 -13.40 -3.02
CA GLY A 308 0.63 -13.83 -4.21
C GLY A 308 1.40 -14.98 -4.86
N LEU A 309 2.67 -14.81 -5.32
CA LEU A 309 3.38 -13.54 -5.43
C LEU A 309 2.74 -12.61 -6.44
N ALA A 310 2.72 -11.34 -6.13
CA ALA A 310 2.17 -10.34 -7.03
C ALA A 310 3.09 -9.12 -7.16
N SER A 311 3.15 -8.53 -8.35
CA SER A 311 3.75 -7.22 -8.56
C SER A 311 2.88 -6.34 -9.44
N ALA A 312 3.04 -5.04 -9.30
CA ALA A 312 2.39 -4.03 -10.10
C ALA A 312 3.31 -2.81 -10.25
N CYS A 313 3.15 -2.09 -11.34
CA CYS A 313 3.70 -0.75 -11.46
C CYS A 313 2.72 0.10 -12.26
N CYS A 314 2.40 1.28 -11.75
CA CYS A 314 1.55 2.25 -12.43
C CYS A 314 2.37 3.46 -12.86
N LEU A 315 2.12 3.96 -14.07
CA LEU A 315 2.65 5.21 -14.59
C LEU A 315 1.52 6.24 -14.62
N LEU A 316 1.68 7.31 -13.88
CA LEU A 316 0.70 8.39 -13.86
C LEU A 316 1.37 9.76 -13.98
N ARG A 317 0.57 10.72 -14.47
CA ARG A 317 0.90 12.14 -14.49
C ARG A 317 0.19 12.83 -13.31
N TRP A 318 0.95 13.57 -12.53
CA TRP A 318 0.39 14.32 -11.40
C TRP A 318 -0.43 15.53 -11.82
#